data_f79367b73cb9ffdd6333a7b909c62672
#
_entry.id   f79367b73cb9ffdd6333a7b909c62672
#
_cell.length_a   1.000
_cell.length_b   1.000
_cell.length_c   1.000
_cell.angle_alpha   90.00
_cell.angle_beta   90.00
_cell.angle_gamma   90.00
#
_symmetry.space_group_name_H-M   'P 1'
#
loop_
_entity.id
_entity.type
_entity.pdbx_description
1 polymer ?
#
loop_
_entity_poly.entity_id
_entity_poly.type
_entity_poly.pdbx_seq_one_letter_code
_entity_poly.pdbx_strand_id
1 'polypeptide(L)'
;MMLAVGKSTLAEADTAVSTLLDNGCTRLVLMHCVANYPSRMEEMNLRTLTSLAAMYPECIIGFSDHSMGITAALGAVALGAKVIEKHFTLDNDRVGPDHWFSMNPDMMMSLVREVRNLEVAMGHLRKRVLSREDEGRYSAKIGRAHV
;
A
#
# COMPACT_ATOMS: atom_id res chain seq x y z
N MET A 1 -0.25 -8.26 -16.57
CA MET A 1 1.07 -8.73 -16.06
C MET A 1 1.38 -8.04 -14.76
N MET A 2 2.15 -8.65 -13.86
CA MET A 2 2.67 -8.01 -12.64
C MET A 2 4.20 -7.95 -12.75
N LEU A 3 4.78 -6.77 -12.50
CA LEU A 3 6.21 -6.51 -12.52
C LEU A 3 6.63 -5.93 -11.16
N ALA A 4 7.41 -6.68 -10.40
CA ALA A 4 8.02 -6.20 -9.17
C ALA A 4 9.41 -5.63 -9.45
N VAL A 5 9.70 -4.43 -8.94
CA VAL A 5 10.96 -3.71 -9.21
C VAL A 5 11.91 -3.70 -8.01
N GLY A 6 11.85 -4.73 -7.17
CA GLY A 6 12.81 -4.94 -6.09
C GLY A 6 14.24 -5.11 -6.63
N LYS A 7 15.23 -4.55 -5.93
CA LYS A 7 16.66 -4.53 -6.32
C LYS A 7 16.97 -3.81 -7.63
N SER A 8 15.97 -3.16 -8.27
CA SER A 8 16.19 -2.41 -9.50
C SER A 8 16.42 -0.93 -9.20
N THR A 9 17.23 -0.30 -10.02
CA THR A 9 17.28 1.16 -10.15
C THR A 9 16.05 1.66 -10.89
N LEU A 10 15.76 2.96 -10.79
CA LEU A 10 14.66 3.55 -11.54
C LEU A 10 14.83 3.40 -13.06
N ALA A 11 16.05 3.51 -13.57
CA ALA A 11 16.34 3.35 -15.00
C ALA A 11 16.08 1.91 -15.50
N GLU A 12 16.39 0.91 -14.68
CA GLU A 12 16.09 -0.49 -15.01
C GLU A 12 14.58 -0.75 -14.97
N ALA A 13 13.88 -0.18 -13.98
CA ALA A 13 12.42 -0.26 -13.90
C ALA A 13 11.76 0.40 -15.12
N ASP A 14 12.25 1.58 -15.53
CA ASP A 14 11.76 2.30 -16.73
C ASP A 14 11.97 1.47 -18.00
N THR A 15 13.15 0.91 -18.17
CA THR A 15 13.45 0.01 -19.31
C THR A 15 12.49 -1.18 -19.33
N ALA A 16 12.22 -1.80 -18.19
CA ALA A 16 11.34 -2.96 -18.12
C ALA A 16 9.89 -2.59 -18.41
N VAL A 17 9.39 -1.47 -17.86
CA VAL A 17 8.03 -0.98 -18.11
C VAL A 17 7.86 -0.64 -19.60
N SER A 18 8.77 0.16 -20.16
CA SER A 18 8.73 0.56 -21.59
C SER A 18 8.76 -0.67 -22.49
N THR A 19 9.64 -1.64 -22.22
CA THR A 19 9.71 -2.88 -23.00
C THR A 19 8.36 -3.62 -22.99
N LEU A 20 7.70 -3.72 -21.84
CA LEU A 20 6.41 -4.42 -21.75
C LEU A 20 5.31 -3.68 -22.49
N LEU A 21 5.22 -2.36 -22.36
CA LEU A 21 4.21 -1.53 -23.00
C LEU A 21 4.40 -1.54 -24.53
N ASP A 22 5.62 -1.36 -25.01
CA ASP A 22 5.97 -1.34 -26.44
C ASP A 22 5.69 -2.70 -27.13
N ASN A 23 5.73 -3.78 -26.35
CA ASN A 23 5.38 -5.13 -26.83
C ASN A 23 3.92 -5.53 -26.56
N GLY A 24 3.04 -4.55 -26.33
CA GLY A 24 1.59 -4.76 -26.31
C GLY A 24 1.02 -5.18 -24.94
N CYS A 25 1.75 -5.01 -23.84
CA CYS A 25 1.19 -5.23 -22.51
C CYS A 25 0.25 -4.07 -22.15
N THR A 26 -1.06 -4.26 -22.31
CA THR A 26 -2.09 -3.23 -22.03
C THR A 26 -2.56 -3.21 -20.58
N ARG A 27 -2.16 -4.18 -19.74
CA ARG A 27 -2.59 -4.32 -18.34
C ARG A 27 -1.39 -4.69 -17.50
N LEU A 28 -0.69 -3.66 -17.01
CA LEU A 28 0.51 -3.80 -16.19
C LEU A 28 0.24 -3.33 -14.75
N VAL A 29 0.56 -4.19 -13.79
CA VAL A 29 0.68 -3.83 -12.38
C VAL A 29 2.17 -3.65 -12.09
N LEU A 30 2.57 -2.43 -11.75
CA LEU A 30 3.93 -2.08 -11.34
C LEU A 30 4.00 -2.10 -9.81
N MET A 31 4.81 -3.00 -9.27
CA MET A 31 4.86 -3.23 -7.84
C MET A 31 6.17 -2.70 -7.24
N HIS A 32 6.05 -1.68 -6.37
CA HIS A 32 7.15 -1.35 -5.47
C HIS A 32 7.47 -2.54 -4.59
N CYS A 33 8.74 -2.81 -4.40
CA CYS A 33 9.22 -3.97 -3.65
C CYS A 33 10.57 -3.66 -3.00
N VAL A 34 10.76 -4.09 -1.76
CA VAL A 34 12.05 -4.18 -1.11
C VAL A 34 12.38 -5.66 -0.94
N ALA A 35 13.36 -6.16 -1.69
CA ALA A 35 13.66 -7.58 -1.77
C ALA A 35 14.70 -8.02 -0.71
N ASN A 36 14.43 -7.66 0.55
CA ASN A 36 15.04 -8.20 1.76
C ASN A 36 14.00 -9.07 2.49
N TYR A 37 14.39 -10.19 3.07
CA TYR A 37 13.48 -11.23 3.58
C TYR A 37 13.82 -11.61 5.03
N PRO A 38 13.10 -11.06 6.06
CA PRO A 38 12.12 -9.98 5.96
C PRO A 38 12.76 -8.62 5.77
N SER A 39 12.01 -7.67 5.20
CA SER A 39 12.41 -6.28 5.10
C SER A 39 12.16 -5.53 6.40
N ARG A 40 13.02 -4.55 6.72
CA ARG A 40 12.85 -3.66 7.86
C ARG A 40 11.95 -2.48 7.51
N MET A 41 11.26 -1.90 8.51
CA MET A 41 10.34 -0.78 8.29
C MET A 41 11.04 0.46 7.72
N GLU A 42 12.27 0.75 8.16
CA GLU A 42 13.07 1.87 7.65
C GLU A 42 13.48 1.74 6.18
N GLU A 43 13.43 0.52 5.63
CA GLU A 43 13.79 0.24 4.24
C GLU A 43 12.60 0.39 3.27
N MET A 44 11.38 0.45 3.76
CA MET A 44 10.16 0.35 2.95
C MET A 44 9.99 1.47 1.93
N ASN A 45 10.44 2.69 2.23
CA ASN A 45 10.35 3.84 1.32
C ASN A 45 8.98 3.96 0.61
N LEU A 46 7.87 3.79 1.34
CA LEU A 46 6.52 3.71 0.78
C LEU A 46 6.14 4.91 -0.10
N ARG A 47 6.76 6.08 0.11
CA ARG A 47 6.54 7.26 -0.75
C ARG A 47 6.95 7.03 -2.21
N THR A 48 7.78 6.02 -2.49
CA THR A 48 8.10 5.60 -3.86
C THR A 48 6.84 5.22 -4.64
N LEU A 49 5.81 4.69 -3.99
CA LEU A 49 4.50 4.38 -4.62
C LEU A 49 3.88 5.62 -5.28
N THR A 50 3.94 6.77 -4.60
CA THR A 50 3.43 8.04 -5.15
C THR A 50 4.23 8.51 -6.35
N SER A 51 5.56 8.34 -6.31
CA SER A 51 6.44 8.68 -7.44
C SER A 51 6.16 7.77 -8.64
N LEU A 52 6.04 6.46 -8.42
CA LEU A 52 5.70 5.50 -9.48
C LEU A 52 4.33 5.79 -10.09
N ALA A 53 3.33 6.12 -9.27
CA ALA A 53 2.00 6.49 -9.76
C ALA A 53 2.01 7.75 -10.65
N ALA A 54 2.87 8.71 -10.35
CA ALA A 54 3.02 9.93 -11.15
C ALA A 54 3.81 9.69 -12.45
N MET A 55 4.81 8.80 -12.41
CA MET A 55 5.66 8.48 -13.57
C MET A 55 5.01 7.53 -14.56
N TYR A 56 4.16 6.61 -14.10
CA TYR A 56 3.54 5.55 -14.90
C TYR A 56 2.02 5.56 -14.72
N PRO A 57 1.32 6.62 -15.17
CA PRO A 57 -0.13 6.76 -14.97
C PRO A 57 -0.94 5.68 -15.70
N GLU A 58 -0.37 5.02 -16.69
CA GLU A 58 -0.97 3.88 -17.42
C GLU A 58 -0.89 2.56 -16.64
N CYS A 59 -0.05 2.49 -15.60
CA CYS A 59 0.13 1.29 -14.78
C CYS A 59 -0.76 1.30 -13.53
N ILE A 60 -1.21 0.13 -13.11
CA ILE A 60 -1.75 -0.06 -11.77
C ILE A 60 -0.58 -0.18 -10.80
N ILE A 61 -0.57 0.64 -9.75
CA ILE A 61 0.49 0.59 -8.74
C ILE A 61 0.13 -0.42 -7.66
N GLY A 62 1.09 -1.27 -7.33
CA GLY A 62 1.01 -2.28 -6.27
C GLY A 62 2.24 -2.24 -5.35
N PHE A 63 2.17 -3.02 -4.30
CA PHE A 63 3.23 -3.17 -3.31
C PHE A 63 3.45 -4.65 -2.98
N SER A 64 4.67 -5.13 -3.18
CA SER A 64 5.13 -6.46 -2.77
C SER A 64 5.84 -6.30 -1.42
N ASP A 65 5.17 -6.74 -0.36
CA ASP A 65 5.51 -6.48 1.04
C ASP A 65 6.18 -7.70 1.68
N HIS A 66 7.46 -7.57 1.97
CA HIS A 66 8.26 -8.56 2.70
C HIS A 66 8.49 -8.19 4.17
N SER A 67 7.83 -7.15 4.66
CA SER A 67 7.93 -6.76 6.08
C SER A 67 7.04 -7.64 6.97
N MET A 68 7.34 -7.67 8.25
CA MET A 68 6.48 -8.32 9.24
C MET A 68 5.27 -7.42 9.59
N GLY A 69 4.13 -8.05 9.88
CA GLY A 69 2.91 -7.34 10.28
C GLY A 69 2.18 -6.70 9.11
N ILE A 70 1.31 -5.73 9.40
CA ILE A 70 0.37 -5.12 8.44
C ILE A 70 0.63 -3.64 8.14
N THR A 71 1.53 -3.01 8.88
CA THR A 71 1.73 -1.55 8.84
C THR A 71 2.15 -1.04 7.46
N ALA A 72 3.13 -1.71 6.82
CA ALA A 72 3.60 -1.30 5.50
C ALA A 72 2.52 -1.48 4.43
N ALA A 73 1.78 -2.59 4.46
CA ALA A 73 0.68 -2.84 3.55
C ALA A 73 -0.45 -1.79 3.68
N LEU A 74 -0.85 -1.45 4.92
CA LEU A 74 -1.84 -0.39 5.15
C LEU A 74 -1.33 0.98 4.67
N GLY A 75 -0.07 1.30 4.95
CA GLY A 75 0.57 2.52 4.45
C GLY A 75 0.59 2.58 2.92
N ALA A 76 0.87 1.45 2.25
CA ALA A 76 0.84 1.36 0.80
C ALA A 76 -0.57 1.59 0.23
N VAL A 77 -1.61 1.00 0.82
CA VAL A 77 -3.01 1.24 0.44
C VAL A 77 -3.37 2.71 0.61
N ALA A 78 -3.00 3.34 1.73
CA ALA A 78 -3.24 4.77 1.98
C ALA A 78 -2.56 5.67 0.93
N LEU A 79 -1.40 5.25 0.41
CA LEU A 79 -0.67 5.94 -0.66
C LEU A 79 -1.15 5.58 -2.08
N GLY A 80 -2.21 4.77 -2.20
CA GLY A 80 -2.88 4.50 -3.47
C GLY A 80 -2.55 3.16 -4.12
N ALA A 81 -1.78 2.28 -3.49
CA ALA A 81 -1.57 0.92 -3.99
C ALA A 81 -2.90 0.17 -4.15
N LYS A 82 -3.09 -0.49 -5.29
CA LYS A 82 -4.30 -1.25 -5.63
C LYS A 82 -4.10 -2.76 -5.51
N VAL A 83 -2.86 -3.20 -5.44
CA VAL A 83 -2.48 -4.60 -5.28
C VAL A 83 -1.48 -4.69 -4.14
N ILE A 84 -1.71 -5.63 -3.23
CA ILE A 84 -0.79 -5.99 -2.15
C ILE A 84 -0.42 -7.46 -2.31
N GLU A 85 0.86 -7.73 -2.29
CA GLU A 85 1.42 -9.08 -2.28
C GLU A 85 2.17 -9.30 -0.96
N LYS A 86 1.96 -10.44 -0.33
CA LYS A 86 2.66 -10.84 0.90
C LYS A 86 2.92 -12.34 0.93
N HIS A 87 4.02 -12.71 1.58
CA HIS A 87 4.28 -14.11 1.92
C HIS A 87 3.17 -14.66 2.81
N PHE A 88 2.73 -15.86 2.49
CA PHE A 88 1.66 -16.55 3.20
C PHE A 88 2.07 -17.98 3.58
N THR A 89 1.73 -18.39 4.77
CA THR A 89 1.93 -19.76 5.24
C THR A 89 0.71 -20.24 6.03
N LEU A 90 0.48 -21.54 6.06
CA LEU A 90 -0.51 -22.14 6.94
C LEU A 90 0.01 -22.31 8.38
N ASP A 91 1.35 -22.32 8.54
CA ASP A 91 1.98 -22.54 9.84
C ASP A 91 3.39 -21.92 9.83
N ASN A 92 3.65 -21.05 10.78
CA ASN A 92 4.91 -20.33 10.89
C ASN A 92 6.09 -21.18 11.39
N ASP A 93 5.77 -22.32 12.04
CA ASP A 93 6.78 -23.23 12.57
C ASP A 93 7.25 -24.28 11.54
N ARG A 94 6.74 -24.25 10.32
CA ARG A 94 7.18 -25.15 9.26
C ARG A 94 8.64 -24.91 8.89
N VAL A 95 9.32 -25.99 8.54
CA VAL A 95 10.69 -25.94 8.04
C VAL A 95 10.71 -25.29 6.67
N GLY A 96 11.50 -24.21 6.54
CA GLY A 96 11.68 -23.46 5.29
C GLY A 96 12.15 -22.02 5.56
N PRO A 97 12.69 -21.35 4.56
CA PRO A 97 13.35 -20.05 4.77
C PRO A 97 12.33 -18.94 5.13
N ASP A 98 11.10 -18.99 4.63
CA ASP A 98 10.17 -17.84 4.64
C ASP A 98 8.97 -18.03 5.59
N HIS A 99 8.71 -19.23 6.12
CA HIS A 99 7.53 -19.50 6.93
C HIS A 99 7.45 -18.64 8.19
N TRP A 100 8.56 -18.46 8.87
CA TRP A 100 8.63 -17.79 10.16
C TRP A 100 8.21 -16.30 10.16
N PHE A 101 8.37 -15.59 9.03
CA PHE A 101 7.94 -14.19 8.88
C PHE A 101 6.69 -14.02 8.01
N SER A 102 6.22 -15.09 7.35
CA SER A 102 5.03 -15.07 6.50
C SER A 102 3.77 -14.82 7.31
N MET A 103 2.76 -14.27 6.67
CA MET A 103 1.43 -14.16 7.28
C MET A 103 0.76 -15.54 7.35
N ASN A 104 0.24 -15.88 8.50
CA ASN A 104 -0.67 -17.00 8.66
C ASN A 104 -2.13 -16.58 8.37
N PRO A 105 -3.11 -17.51 8.36
CA PRO A 105 -4.50 -17.19 8.06
C PRO A 105 -5.10 -16.08 8.93
N ASP A 106 -4.83 -16.07 10.24
CA ASP A 106 -5.39 -15.08 11.16
C ASP A 106 -4.80 -13.69 10.91
N MET A 107 -3.50 -13.61 10.64
CA MET A 107 -2.84 -12.36 10.26
C MET A 107 -3.37 -11.83 8.92
N MET A 108 -3.59 -12.72 7.93
CA MET A 108 -4.13 -12.34 6.62
C MET A 108 -5.57 -11.85 6.75
N MET A 109 -6.42 -12.52 7.54
CA MET A 109 -7.78 -12.03 7.83
C MET A 109 -7.76 -10.64 8.47
N SER A 110 -6.83 -10.41 9.41
CA SER A 110 -6.65 -9.10 10.04
C SER A 110 -6.22 -8.05 9.03
N LEU A 111 -5.24 -8.35 8.16
CA LEU A 111 -4.83 -7.45 7.09
C LEU A 111 -6.01 -7.06 6.19
N VAL A 112 -6.77 -8.04 5.70
CA VAL A 112 -7.92 -7.80 4.82
C VAL A 112 -8.95 -6.91 5.52
N ARG A 113 -9.30 -7.21 6.77
CA ARG A 113 -10.24 -6.41 7.57
C ARG A 113 -9.76 -4.95 7.70
N GLU A 114 -8.49 -4.75 8.08
CA GLU A 114 -7.96 -3.40 8.27
C GLU A 114 -7.80 -2.63 6.95
N VAL A 115 -7.49 -3.30 5.84
CA VAL A 115 -7.52 -2.69 4.51
C VAL A 115 -8.93 -2.18 4.18
N ARG A 116 -9.99 -2.98 4.42
CA ARG A 116 -11.38 -2.56 4.17
C ARG A 116 -11.80 -1.41 5.08
N ASN A 117 -11.41 -1.43 6.35
CA ASN A 117 -11.62 -0.33 7.28
C ASN A 117 -10.93 0.95 6.79
N LEU A 118 -9.69 0.84 6.33
CA LEU A 118 -8.92 1.96 5.80
C LEU A 118 -9.56 2.54 4.53
N GLU A 119 -10.00 1.70 3.58
CA GLU A 119 -10.69 2.15 2.36
C GLU A 119 -11.93 2.98 2.70
N VAL A 120 -12.73 2.57 3.69
CA VAL A 120 -13.87 3.34 4.17
C VAL A 120 -13.42 4.65 4.83
N ALA A 121 -12.37 4.61 5.65
CA ALA A 121 -11.84 5.77 6.36
C ALA A 121 -11.21 6.82 5.43
N MET A 122 -10.65 6.39 4.30
CA MET A 122 -10.11 7.29 3.26
C MET A 122 -11.17 8.26 2.71
N GLY A 123 -12.41 7.84 2.60
CA GLY A 123 -13.57 8.68 2.31
C GLY A 123 -13.42 9.55 1.05
N HIS A 124 -13.65 10.85 1.21
CA HIS A 124 -13.65 11.83 0.10
C HIS A 124 -12.64 12.95 0.32
N LEU A 125 -12.07 13.48 -0.76
CA LEU A 125 -11.11 14.59 -0.73
C LEU A 125 -11.71 15.89 -0.19
N ARG A 126 -13.04 16.08 -0.31
CA ARG A 126 -13.69 17.32 0.09
C ARG A 126 -14.03 17.30 1.59
N LYS A 127 -13.47 18.23 2.36
CA LYS A 127 -13.88 18.47 3.76
C LYS A 127 -15.34 18.95 3.80
N ARG A 128 -16.17 18.25 4.58
CA ARG A 128 -17.58 18.59 4.83
C ARG A 128 -17.90 18.33 6.30
N VAL A 129 -18.90 19.02 6.80
CA VAL A 129 -19.50 18.70 8.10
C VAL A 129 -20.36 17.46 7.94
N LEU A 130 -20.18 16.48 8.79
CA LEU A 130 -21.03 15.29 8.82
C LEU A 130 -22.31 15.58 9.60
N SER A 131 -23.40 14.91 9.24
CA SER A 131 -24.71 15.12 9.90
C SER A 131 -24.64 14.93 11.41
N ARG A 132 -23.88 13.97 11.90
CA ARG A 132 -23.67 13.71 13.34
C ARG A 132 -22.84 14.80 14.04
N GLU A 133 -21.99 15.54 13.32
CA GLU A 133 -21.21 16.67 13.84
C GLU A 133 -22.06 17.96 13.90
N ASP A 134 -23.12 18.06 13.08
CA ASP A 134 -23.91 19.27 12.97
C ASP A 134 -24.73 19.55 14.24
N GLU A 135 -25.17 18.50 14.95
CA GLU A 135 -25.87 18.57 16.23
C GLU A 135 -25.07 19.29 17.31
N GLY A 136 -23.73 19.16 17.31
CA GLY A 136 -22.82 19.81 18.28
C GLY A 136 -22.09 21.04 17.74
N ARG A 137 -22.36 21.47 16.53
CA ARG A 137 -21.55 22.44 15.78
C ARG A 137 -21.40 23.81 16.49
N TYR A 138 -22.43 24.26 17.17
CA TYR A 138 -22.42 25.56 17.83
C TYR A 138 -21.69 25.54 19.18
N SER A 139 -21.69 24.41 19.89
CA SER A 139 -20.98 24.24 21.15
C SER A 139 -19.47 23.96 20.97
N ALA A 140 -19.07 23.40 19.82
CA ALA A 140 -17.68 23.01 19.55
C ALA A 140 -16.84 24.11 18.85
N LYS A 141 -17.42 25.28 18.52
CA LYS A 141 -16.66 26.39 17.91
C LYS A 141 -15.84 27.11 18.98
N ILE A 142 -14.61 26.66 19.13
CA ILE A 142 -13.58 27.37 19.92
C ILE A 142 -13.20 28.65 19.18
N GLY A 143 -13.31 29.82 19.86
CA GLY A 143 -12.69 31.07 19.42
C GLY A 143 -13.57 32.02 18.62
N ARG A 144 -14.77 32.35 19.08
CA ARG A 144 -15.23 33.74 18.90
C ARG A 144 -14.67 34.54 20.08
N ALA A 145 -13.55 35.25 19.84
CA ALA A 145 -13.21 36.37 20.69
C ALA A 145 -14.42 37.32 20.64
N HIS A 146 -15.04 37.56 21.80
CA HIS A 146 -15.92 38.71 21.92
C HIS A 146 -15.04 39.94 21.87
N VAL A 147 -15.07 40.67 20.75
CA VAL A 147 -14.63 42.05 20.62
C VAL A 147 -15.77 42.92 21.08
#